data_272adbe1093f02e3c834b52f9f295c84
#
_entry.id   272adbe1093f02e3c834b52f9f295c84
#
_cell.length_a   1.000
_cell.length_b   1.000
_cell.length_c   1.000
_cell.angle_alpha   90.00
_cell.angle_beta   90.00
_cell.angle_gamma   90.00
#
_symmetry.space_group_name_H-M   'P 1'
#
loop_
_entity.id
_entity.type
_entity.pdbx_description
1 polymer ?
#
loop_
_entity_poly.entity_id
_entity_poly.type
_entity_poly.pdbx_seq_one_letter_code
_entity_poly.pdbx_strand_id
1 'polypeptide(L)'
;MVEHRTRGNDREPEEAMTAHAHPPFDVELAPTLDAVPAFFTTLEPDSIADFRAATQRGPASLEDVIAGRPVELTDHTMTGHGGGEIVVTVLRRSDQDGAAAPGIYLIHGGGMVGGSRWSVVPILVEWVFRYGAVAAAVDFRLAPEFPDPVPVEDCYAGLEWFTGRAAEFGFDPRRLLIGGQSAGGGLSAGTTLLARDRGGPMPAAMLLMWPMLDDRNQTVSAQQIDGVGIWDRTSNETGWTALLGDRRGTADVSIYAAPARATDLSGLPPAYIEAGSAEVFRDESVAFASRIWAAGGSAELHIWAGGFHGFQTIVPTAAVSQRAVQTRESWIRRMLAE
;
A
#
# COMPACT_ATOMS: atom_id res chain seq x y z
N MET A 1 -21.06 1.21 -73.26
CA MET A 1 -19.90 0.84 -72.51
C MET A 1 -19.81 1.78 -71.30
N VAL A 2 -20.22 1.37 -70.12
CA VAL A 2 -20.16 2.17 -68.90
C VAL A 2 -19.27 1.39 -67.98
N GLU A 3 -18.09 1.93 -67.67
CA GLU A 3 -17.13 1.36 -66.75
C GLU A 3 -17.59 1.53 -65.29
N HIS A 4 -17.82 0.44 -64.58
CA HIS A 4 -18.00 0.41 -63.15
C HIS A 4 -16.62 0.50 -62.48
N ARG A 5 -16.29 1.64 -61.86
CA ARG A 5 -15.19 1.75 -60.90
C ARG A 5 -15.63 1.22 -59.55
N THR A 6 -15.11 0.09 -59.18
CA THR A 6 -15.15 -0.42 -57.81
C THR A 6 -14.24 0.43 -56.90
N ARG A 7 -14.82 1.13 -55.91
CA ARG A 7 -14.06 1.78 -54.84
C ARG A 7 -13.55 0.68 -53.89
N GLY A 8 -12.23 0.53 -53.86
CA GLY A 8 -11.55 -0.25 -52.84
C GLY A 8 -11.78 0.38 -51.46
N ASN A 9 -12.15 -0.46 -50.51
CA ASN A 9 -12.34 -0.09 -49.13
C ASN A 9 -11.00 -0.30 -48.42
N ASP A 10 -10.11 0.66 -48.50
CA ASP A 10 -8.87 0.71 -47.77
C ASP A 10 -9.22 1.07 -46.30
N ARG A 11 -9.58 0.06 -45.50
CA ARG A 11 -9.48 0.18 -44.06
C ARG A 11 -8.00 0.04 -43.72
N GLU A 12 -7.42 1.13 -43.22
CA GLU A 12 -6.11 1.09 -42.57
C GLU A 12 -6.13 0.01 -41.49
N PRO A 13 -5.07 -0.78 -41.35
CA PRO A 13 -5.00 -1.75 -40.22
C PRO A 13 -5.02 -0.96 -38.94
N GLU A 14 -6.00 -1.24 -38.10
CA GLU A 14 -6.03 -0.86 -36.68
C GLU A 14 -4.64 -1.17 -36.11
N GLU A 15 -3.90 -0.15 -35.66
CA GLU A 15 -2.61 -0.33 -35.01
C GLU A 15 -2.82 -1.27 -33.83
N ALA A 16 -2.39 -2.52 -33.99
CA ALA A 16 -2.30 -3.46 -32.89
C ALA A 16 -1.37 -2.82 -31.86
N MET A 17 -1.92 -2.39 -30.72
CA MET A 17 -1.14 -1.93 -29.59
C MET A 17 -0.07 -3.00 -29.31
N THR A 18 1.19 -2.68 -29.58
CA THR A 18 2.32 -3.56 -29.27
C THR A 18 2.32 -3.75 -27.76
N ALA A 19 1.97 -4.95 -27.31
CA ALA A 19 2.06 -5.30 -25.91
C ALA A 19 3.49 -5.00 -25.41
N HIS A 20 3.62 -4.10 -24.43
CA HIS A 20 4.91 -3.79 -23.85
C HIS A 20 5.43 -5.02 -23.12
N ALA A 21 6.57 -5.57 -23.56
CA ALA A 21 7.19 -6.69 -22.86
C ALA A 21 7.52 -6.31 -21.41
N HIS A 22 7.05 -7.10 -20.45
CA HIS A 22 7.36 -6.87 -19.04
C HIS A 22 8.75 -7.47 -18.68
N PRO A 23 9.42 -6.97 -17.62
CA PRO A 23 10.59 -7.61 -17.05
C PRO A 23 10.29 -9.06 -16.65
N PRO A 24 11.24 -10.02 -16.80
CA PRO A 24 11.00 -11.40 -16.41
C PRO A 24 10.74 -11.50 -14.91
N PHE A 25 9.85 -12.40 -14.52
CA PHE A 25 9.67 -12.78 -13.11
C PHE A 25 10.89 -13.58 -12.63
N ASP A 26 11.22 -13.44 -11.35
CA ASP A 26 12.26 -14.25 -10.70
C ASP A 26 11.88 -15.75 -10.77
N VAL A 27 12.87 -16.61 -10.99
CA VAL A 27 12.67 -18.04 -11.21
C VAL A 27 12.08 -18.78 -10.01
N GLU A 28 12.28 -18.26 -8.79
CA GLU A 28 11.69 -18.83 -7.57
C GLU A 28 10.25 -18.29 -7.32
N LEU A 29 9.90 -17.17 -7.94
CA LEU A 29 8.59 -16.53 -7.79
C LEU A 29 7.59 -16.96 -8.87
N ALA A 30 8.05 -17.09 -10.11
CA ALA A 30 7.20 -17.34 -11.28
C ALA A 30 6.23 -18.53 -11.12
N PRO A 31 6.62 -19.70 -10.57
CA PRO A 31 5.72 -20.83 -10.44
C PRO A 31 4.49 -20.59 -9.58
N THR A 32 4.56 -19.62 -8.66
CA THR A 32 3.43 -19.29 -7.78
C THR A 32 2.30 -18.60 -8.54
N LEU A 33 2.61 -17.87 -9.61
CA LEU A 33 1.61 -17.14 -10.40
C LEU A 33 0.60 -18.08 -11.07
N ASP A 34 1.00 -19.29 -11.41
CA ASP A 34 0.12 -20.31 -12.02
C ASP A 34 -0.94 -20.84 -11.03
N ALA A 35 -0.73 -20.63 -9.73
CA ALA A 35 -1.57 -21.18 -8.67
C ALA A 35 -2.50 -20.14 -8.01
N VAL A 36 -2.35 -18.84 -8.33
CA VAL A 36 -3.20 -17.79 -7.74
C VAL A 36 -4.55 -17.73 -8.45
N PRO A 37 -5.66 -17.44 -7.71
CA PRO A 37 -6.95 -17.17 -8.32
C PRO A 37 -6.90 -15.97 -9.27
N ALA A 38 -7.61 -16.05 -10.39
CA ALA A 38 -7.58 -15.05 -11.47
C ALA A 38 -7.87 -13.62 -11.00
N PHE A 39 -8.77 -13.43 -10.01
CA PHE A 39 -9.09 -12.12 -9.47
C PHE A 39 -7.95 -11.44 -8.68
N PHE A 40 -6.89 -12.17 -8.33
CA PHE A 40 -5.66 -11.56 -7.81
C PHE A 40 -4.74 -11.04 -8.91
N THR A 41 -4.84 -11.60 -10.12
CA THR A 41 -4.16 -11.06 -11.30
C THR A 41 -4.95 -9.90 -11.87
N THR A 42 -6.21 -10.11 -12.22
CA THR A 42 -7.09 -9.14 -12.84
C THR A 42 -8.38 -9.02 -12.03
N LEU A 43 -8.55 -7.89 -11.35
CA LEU A 43 -9.76 -7.57 -10.59
C LEU A 43 -10.69 -6.71 -11.44
N GLU A 44 -11.79 -7.28 -11.86
CA GLU A 44 -12.89 -6.56 -12.52
C GLU A 44 -13.89 -6.00 -11.48
N PRO A 45 -14.67 -4.95 -11.83
CA PRO A 45 -15.63 -4.34 -10.90
C PRO A 45 -16.64 -5.30 -10.29
N ASP A 46 -17.11 -6.30 -11.04
CA ASP A 46 -18.05 -7.32 -10.59
C ASP A 46 -17.42 -8.39 -9.68
N SER A 47 -16.10 -8.49 -9.67
CA SER A 47 -15.32 -9.42 -8.84
C SER A 47 -14.91 -8.84 -7.48
N ILE A 48 -15.23 -7.58 -7.18
CA ILE A 48 -14.87 -6.93 -5.90
C ILE A 48 -15.43 -7.70 -4.70
N ALA A 49 -16.65 -8.24 -4.80
CA ALA A 49 -17.26 -8.99 -3.71
C ALA A 49 -16.47 -10.28 -3.39
N ASP A 50 -16.03 -11.01 -4.40
CA ASP A 50 -15.22 -12.23 -4.23
C ASP A 50 -13.82 -11.91 -3.68
N PHE A 51 -13.20 -10.84 -4.19
CA PHE A 51 -11.93 -10.33 -3.69
C PHE A 51 -12.01 -9.96 -2.21
N ARG A 52 -13.07 -9.26 -1.78
CA ARG A 52 -13.33 -8.95 -0.37
C ARG A 52 -13.51 -10.21 0.47
N ALA A 53 -14.32 -11.16 -0.01
CA ALA A 53 -14.53 -12.42 0.70
C ALA A 53 -13.23 -13.20 0.91
N ALA A 54 -12.27 -13.08 0.00
CA ALA A 54 -10.94 -13.69 0.11
C ALA A 54 -10.00 -12.91 1.05
N THR A 55 -10.03 -11.57 1.01
CA THR A 55 -9.01 -10.71 1.63
C THR A 55 -9.40 -10.12 3.00
N GLN A 56 -10.69 -10.12 3.36
CA GLN A 56 -11.17 -9.60 4.63
C GLN A 56 -11.28 -10.63 5.75
N ARG A 57 -10.95 -11.89 5.47
CA ARG A 57 -10.99 -12.95 6.48
C ARG A 57 -10.00 -12.66 7.57
N GLY A 58 -10.50 -12.59 8.82
CA GLY A 58 -9.65 -12.60 9.99
C GLY A 58 -8.95 -13.96 10.17
N PRO A 59 -7.96 -14.03 11.03
CA PRO A 59 -7.29 -15.29 11.36
C PRO A 59 -8.28 -16.27 12.02
N ALA A 60 -8.04 -17.56 11.86
CA ALA A 60 -8.85 -18.59 12.51
C ALA A 60 -8.72 -18.52 14.04
N SER A 61 -7.56 -18.10 14.53
CA SER A 61 -7.28 -17.91 15.96
C SER A 61 -6.24 -16.81 16.16
N LEU A 62 -6.42 -16.00 17.22
CA LEU A 62 -5.40 -15.02 17.63
C LEU A 62 -4.14 -15.71 18.16
N GLU A 63 -4.28 -16.89 18.75
CA GLU A 63 -3.16 -17.69 19.25
C GLU A 63 -2.20 -18.07 18.11
N ASP A 64 -2.74 -18.45 16.93
CA ASP A 64 -1.94 -18.74 15.74
C ASP A 64 -1.18 -17.51 15.26
N VAL A 65 -1.81 -16.34 15.28
CA VAL A 65 -1.18 -15.06 14.87
C VAL A 65 -0.05 -14.66 15.82
N ILE A 66 -0.29 -14.78 17.12
CA ILE A 66 0.69 -14.44 18.17
C ILE A 66 1.83 -15.45 18.17
N ALA A 67 1.55 -16.73 17.84
CA ALA A 67 2.53 -17.81 17.75
C ALA A 67 3.40 -17.94 19.04
N GLY A 68 2.77 -17.84 20.21
CA GLY A 68 3.42 -17.94 21.53
C GLY A 68 4.31 -16.74 21.91
N ARG A 69 4.32 -15.66 21.14
CA ARG A 69 5.04 -14.44 21.52
C ARG A 69 4.29 -13.68 22.63
N PRO A 70 4.99 -12.99 23.54
CA PRO A 70 4.37 -12.17 24.57
C PRO A 70 3.85 -10.86 23.98
N VAL A 71 2.84 -10.94 23.09
CA VAL A 71 2.19 -9.80 22.44
C VAL A 71 0.71 -9.87 22.72
N GLU A 72 0.14 -8.77 23.15
CA GLU A 72 -1.31 -8.61 23.31
C GLU A 72 -1.87 -7.70 22.23
N LEU A 73 -3.09 -8.01 21.80
CA LEU A 73 -3.86 -7.26 20.82
C LEU A 73 -5.15 -6.78 21.47
N THR A 74 -5.49 -5.51 21.22
CA THR A 74 -6.73 -4.92 21.69
C THR A 74 -7.39 -4.14 20.57
N ASP A 75 -8.64 -4.46 20.26
CA ASP A 75 -9.46 -3.72 19.30
C ASP A 75 -10.11 -2.51 19.97
N HIS A 76 -9.99 -1.37 19.32
CA HIS A 76 -10.61 -0.11 19.74
C HIS A 76 -11.51 0.40 18.62
N THR A 77 -12.78 0.56 18.92
CA THR A 77 -13.70 1.26 18.03
C THR A 77 -13.58 2.76 18.26
N MET A 78 -13.45 3.51 17.18
CA MET A 78 -13.32 4.96 17.24
C MET A 78 -14.10 5.65 16.12
N THR A 79 -14.28 6.96 16.25
CA THR A 79 -14.93 7.78 15.23
C THR A 79 -13.93 8.15 14.13
N GLY A 80 -14.20 7.72 12.90
CA GLY A 80 -13.53 8.11 11.69
C GLY A 80 -14.14 9.34 11.02
N HIS A 81 -13.77 9.56 9.78
CA HIS A 81 -14.26 10.70 8.98
C HIS A 81 -15.79 10.78 8.91
N GLY A 82 -16.33 12.01 9.04
CA GLY A 82 -17.77 12.25 8.93
C GLY A 82 -18.63 11.53 9.98
N GLY A 83 -18.04 11.13 11.11
CA GLY A 83 -18.75 10.45 12.20
C GLY A 83 -18.94 8.94 12.01
N GLY A 84 -18.36 8.35 10.95
CA GLY A 84 -18.39 6.91 10.72
C GLY A 84 -17.51 6.16 11.73
N GLU A 85 -17.85 4.92 12.04
CA GLU A 85 -17.10 4.06 12.95
C GLU A 85 -16.01 3.31 12.21
N ILE A 86 -14.82 3.26 12.78
CA ILE A 86 -13.67 2.46 12.33
C ILE A 86 -13.05 1.71 13.50
N VAL A 87 -12.26 0.67 13.19
CA VAL A 87 -11.56 -0.13 14.20
C VAL A 87 -10.06 0.05 14.06
N VAL A 88 -9.38 0.25 15.19
CA VAL A 88 -7.92 0.24 15.29
C VAL A 88 -7.52 -0.86 16.25
N THR A 89 -6.71 -1.82 15.78
CA THR A 89 -6.10 -2.83 16.64
C THR A 89 -4.77 -2.32 17.14
N VAL A 90 -4.60 -2.21 18.45
CA VAL A 90 -3.34 -1.85 19.11
C VAL A 90 -2.64 -3.12 19.57
N LEU A 91 -1.34 -3.20 19.27
CA LEU A 91 -0.47 -4.32 19.66
C LEU A 91 0.67 -3.81 20.54
N ARG A 92 0.98 -4.52 21.61
CA ARG A 92 2.14 -4.23 22.47
C ARG A 92 2.68 -5.51 23.10
N ARG A 93 3.89 -5.46 23.59
CA ARG A 93 4.42 -6.58 24.42
C ARG A 93 3.72 -6.61 25.77
N SER A 94 3.34 -7.82 26.22
CA SER A 94 2.75 -8.05 27.54
C SER A 94 3.79 -8.17 28.64
N ASP A 95 5.08 -8.33 28.28
CA ASP A 95 6.22 -8.51 29.19
C ASP A 95 7.17 -7.30 29.24
N GLN A 96 6.75 -6.15 28.71
CA GLN A 96 7.56 -4.91 28.68
C GLN A 96 6.92 -3.83 29.55
N ASP A 97 7.65 -3.37 30.57
CA ASP A 97 7.24 -2.30 31.47
C ASP A 97 7.88 -0.95 31.07
N GLY A 98 7.05 0.08 30.96
CA GLY A 98 7.33 1.49 31.32
C GLY A 98 8.35 2.28 30.52
N ALA A 99 9.05 1.76 29.52
CA ALA A 99 9.89 2.57 28.63
C ALA A 99 9.07 3.17 27.51
N ALA A 100 9.34 4.43 27.11
CA ALA A 100 8.75 5.04 25.94
C ALA A 100 9.20 4.28 24.66
N ALA A 101 8.39 3.29 24.26
CA ALA A 101 8.64 2.45 23.09
C ALA A 101 8.57 3.28 21.79
N PRO A 102 9.16 2.83 20.67
CA PRO A 102 8.80 3.40 19.38
C PRO A 102 7.36 3.03 19.00
N GLY A 103 6.70 3.88 18.22
CA GLY A 103 5.37 3.64 17.66
C GLY A 103 5.44 3.14 16.22
N ILE A 104 4.51 2.27 15.82
CA ILE A 104 4.31 1.85 14.42
C ILE A 104 2.82 1.98 14.09
N TYR A 105 2.47 2.74 13.06
CA TYR A 105 1.13 2.83 12.52
C TYR A 105 1.11 2.23 11.12
N LEU A 106 0.44 1.09 10.92
CA LEU A 106 0.50 0.36 9.66
C LEU A 106 -0.89 0.27 9.01
N ILE A 107 -0.94 0.61 7.72
CA ILE A 107 -2.15 0.64 6.91
C ILE A 107 -2.14 -0.53 5.93
N HIS A 108 -3.23 -1.31 5.89
CA HIS A 108 -3.33 -2.49 5.04
C HIS A 108 -3.53 -2.16 3.56
N GLY A 109 -3.17 -3.10 2.68
CA GLY A 109 -3.44 -3.06 1.26
C GLY A 109 -4.85 -3.53 0.89
N GLY A 110 -5.07 -3.76 -0.41
CA GLY A 110 -6.33 -4.25 -0.96
C GLY A 110 -6.97 -3.31 -1.98
N GLY A 111 -6.17 -2.48 -2.66
CA GLY A 111 -6.61 -1.66 -3.79
C GLY A 111 -7.74 -0.68 -3.48
N MET A 112 -7.85 -0.21 -2.26
CA MET A 112 -8.96 0.63 -1.73
C MET A 112 -10.31 -0.10 -1.64
N VAL A 113 -10.46 -1.30 -2.20
CA VAL A 113 -11.73 -2.02 -2.34
C VAL A 113 -11.81 -3.30 -1.50
N GLY A 114 -10.72 -3.75 -0.91
CA GLY A 114 -10.66 -4.97 -0.10
C GLY A 114 -9.56 -4.91 0.94
N GLY A 115 -9.22 -6.07 1.53
CA GLY A 115 -8.27 -6.16 2.62
C GLY A 115 -8.87 -5.79 3.98
N SER A 116 -8.10 -6.03 5.02
CA SER A 116 -8.40 -5.61 6.38
C SER A 116 -7.10 -5.50 7.18
N ARG A 117 -7.17 -4.93 8.38
CA ARG A 117 -6.05 -4.87 9.33
C ARG A 117 -5.36 -6.23 9.56
N TRP A 118 -6.11 -7.32 9.42
CA TRP A 118 -5.58 -8.68 9.59
C TRP A 118 -4.51 -9.07 8.59
N SER A 119 -4.43 -8.39 7.45
CA SER A 119 -3.34 -8.63 6.48
C SER A 119 -1.99 -8.07 6.94
N VAL A 120 -1.98 -7.12 7.89
CA VAL A 120 -0.75 -6.51 8.43
C VAL A 120 -0.49 -6.87 9.90
N VAL A 121 -1.48 -7.37 10.64
CA VAL A 121 -1.30 -7.78 12.03
C VAL A 121 -0.20 -8.83 12.22
N PRO A 122 -0.03 -9.87 11.38
CA PRO A 122 1.05 -10.85 11.56
C PRO A 122 2.45 -10.23 11.51
N ILE A 123 2.70 -9.29 10.59
CA ILE A 123 3.99 -8.60 10.52
C ILE A 123 4.17 -7.64 11.72
N LEU A 124 3.09 -7.02 12.20
CA LEU A 124 3.14 -6.18 13.39
C LEU A 124 3.45 -6.97 14.66
N VAL A 125 2.92 -8.18 14.81
CA VAL A 125 3.29 -9.08 15.93
C VAL A 125 4.80 -9.33 15.95
N GLU A 126 5.40 -9.60 14.76
CA GLU A 126 6.85 -9.77 14.62
C GLU A 126 7.62 -8.51 14.99
N TRP A 127 7.18 -7.34 14.52
CA TRP A 127 7.88 -6.07 14.77
C TRP A 127 7.72 -5.59 16.22
N VAL A 128 6.54 -5.78 16.83
CA VAL A 128 6.31 -5.51 18.26
C VAL A 128 7.24 -6.37 19.10
N PHE A 129 7.32 -7.66 18.81
CA PHE A 129 8.21 -8.57 19.52
C PHE A 129 9.69 -8.21 19.33
N ARG A 130 10.11 -7.94 18.09
CA ARG A 130 11.52 -7.73 17.72
C ARG A 130 12.07 -6.35 18.12
N TYR A 131 11.25 -5.31 17.99
CA TYR A 131 11.69 -3.93 18.23
C TYR A 131 11.20 -3.34 19.54
N GLY A 132 10.39 -4.07 20.30
CA GLY A 132 9.75 -3.55 21.51
C GLY A 132 8.81 -2.38 21.22
N ALA A 133 8.25 -2.33 20.01
CA ALA A 133 7.37 -1.26 19.58
C ALA A 133 5.95 -1.41 20.13
N VAL A 134 5.22 -0.30 20.21
CA VAL A 134 3.76 -0.32 20.27
C VAL A 134 3.25 -0.06 18.86
N ALA A 135 2.36 -0.92 18.36
CA ALA A 135 1.89 -0.83 17.00
C ALA A 135 0.37 -0.64 16.91
N ALA A 136 -0.10 -0.04 15.82
CA ALA A 136 -1.51 0.05 15.51
C ALA A 136 -1.77 -0.29 14.05
N ALA A 137 -2.87 -1.02 13.79
CA ALA A 137 -3.40 -1.33 12.47
C ALA A 137 -4.82 -0.81 12.37
N VAL A 138 -5.13 -0.02 11.33
CA VAL A 138 -6.46 0.57 11.11
C VAL A 138 -7.25 -0.21 10.06
N ASP A 139 -8.55 -0.44 10.32
CA ASP A 139 -9.53 -0.82 9.30
C ASP A 139 -10.24 0.45 8.83
N PHE A 140 -9.73 1.04 7.76
CA PHE A 140 -10.37 2.18 7.10
C PHE A 140 -11.55 1.68 6.24
N ARG A 141 -12.55 2.53 6.04
CA ARG A 141 -13.72 2.20 5.22
C ARG A 141 -13.38 2.17 3.74
N LEU A 142 -13.90 1.18 3.03
CA LEU A 142 -13.51 0.82 1.67
C LEU A 142 -14.42 1.44 0.59
N ALA A 143 -13.84 1.73 -0.55
CA ALA A 143 -14.55 2.06 -1.77
C ALA A 143 -15.18 0.79 -2.40
N PRO A 144 -16.23 0.93 -3.22
CA PRO A 144 -16.88 2.16 -3.66
C PRO A 144 -17.88 2.77 -2.65
N GLU A 145 -18.25 2.06 -1.57
CA GLU A 145 -19.24 2.52 -0.61
C GLU A 145 -18.79 3.78 0.12
N PHE A 146 -17.48 3.90 0.32
CA PHE A 146 -16.83 5.04 0.96
C PHE A 146 -15.73 5.57 0.06
N PRO A 147 -16.07 6.41 -0.95
CA PRO A 147 -15.10 6.97 -1.89
C PRO A 147 -14.21 8.02 -1.23
N ASP A 148 -13.21 8.51 -1.97
CA ASP A 148 -12.39 9.65 -1.56
C ASP A 148 -13.25 10.86 -1.13
N PRO A 149 -12.96 11.48 0.03
CA PRO A 149 -11.73 11.37 0.83
C PRO A 149 -11.80 10.37 2.01
N VAL A 150 -12.86 9.55 2.12
CA VAL A 150 -13.12 8.75 3.34
C VAL A 150 -11.95 7.86 3.74
N PRO A 151 -11.31 7.05 2.87
CA PRO A 151 -10.24 6.15 3.28
C PRO A 151 -9.03 6.88 3.88
N VAL A 152 -8.54 7.93 3.24
CA VAL A 152 -7.37 8.68 3.73
C VAL A 152 -7.69 9.48 5.01
N GLU A 153 -8.89 10.01 5.13
CA GLU A 153 -9.35 10.73 6.32
C GLU A 153 -9.56 9.78 7.51
N ASP A 154 -10.04 8.55 7.28
CA ASP A 154 -10.11 7.51 8.31
C ASP A 154 -8.72 7.12 8.82
N CYS A 155 -7.76 6.95 7.90
CA CYS A 155 -6.36 6.70 8.26
C CYS A 155 -5.76 7.85 9.06
N TYR A 156 -6.07 9.09 8.69
CA TYR A 156 -5.62 10.26 9.43
C TYR A 156 -6.25 10.36 10.82
N ALA A 157 -7.57 10.15 10.93
CA ALA A 157 -8.25 10.10 12.22
C ALA A 157 -7.68 9.01 13.14
N GLY A 158 -7.38 7.83 12.59
CA GLY A 158 -6.71 6.75 13.32
C GLY A 158 -5.30 7.12 13.80
N LEU A 159 -4.53 7.85 12.97
CA LEU A 159 -3.20 8.35 13.33
C LEU A 159 -3.28 9.38 14.48
N GLU A 160 -4.21 10.35 14.39
CA GLU A 160 -4.45 11.33 15.46
C GLU A 160 -4.89 10.65 16.76
N TRP A 161 -5.80 9.69 16.67
CA TRP A 161 -6.29 8.94 17.81
C TRP A 161 -5.17 8.14 18.50
N PHE A 162 -4.32 7.46 17.72
CA PHE A 162 -3.23 6.64 18.24
C PHE A 162 -2.16 7.51 18.89
N THR A 163 -1.74 8.59 18.24
CA THR A 163 -0.74 9.52 18.77
C THR A 163 -1.24 10.30 19.98
N GLY A 164 -2.52 10.69 19.99
CA GLY A 164 -3.14 11.36 21.13
C GLY A 164 -3.22 10.49 22.40
N ARG A 165 -3.04 9.15 22.26
CA ARG A 165 -2.99 8.18 23.36
C ARG A 165 -1.62 7.55 23.59
N ALA A 166 -0.57 8.17 23.06
CA ALA A 166 0.80 7.66 23.14
C ALA A 166 1.22 7.34 24.59
N ALA A 167 0.88 8.21 25.54
CA ALA A 167 1.17 7.99 26.97
C ALA A 167 0.39 6.81 27.57
N GLU A 168 -0.87 6.61 27.15
CA GLU A 168 -1.71 5.48 27.57
C GLU A 168 -1.15 4.15 27.07
N PHE A 169 -0.71 4.12 25.81
CA PHE A 169 -0.17 2.91 25.18
C PHE A 169 1.32 2.68 25.46
N GLY A 170 2.04 3.68 26.01
CA GLY A 170 3.44 3.54 26.42
C GLY A 170 4.45 3.73 25.31
N PHE A 171 4.19 4.58 24.30
CA PHE A 171 5.15 4.90 23.24
C PHE A 171 5.47 6.39 23.15
N ASP A 172 6.61 6.73 22.52
CA ASP A 172 7.00 8.09 22.21
C ASP A 172 6.48 8.48 20.81
N PRO A 173 5.53 9.43 20.69
CA PRO A 173 4.99 9.82 19.39
C PRO A 173 6.02 10.48 18.47
N ARG A 174 7.17 10.93 18.99
CA ARG A 174 8.27 11.48 18.17
C ARG A 174 9.07 10.39 17.48
N ARG A 175 8.89 9.11 17.89
CA ARG A 175 9.52 7.91 17.33
C ARG A 175 8.48 7.03 16.62
N LEU A 176 7.54 7.67 15.92
CA LEU A 176 6.46 6.99 15.22
C LEU A 176 6.85 6.73 13.76
N LEU A 177 6.80 5.48 13.35
CA LEU A 177 6.85 5.06 11.95
C LEU A 177 5.42 4.89 11.43
N ILE A 178 5.09 5.56 10.32
CA ILE A 178 3.88 5.25 9.53
C ILE A 178 4.27 4.38 8.34
N GLY A 179 3.44 3.42 7.97
CA GLY A 179 3.70 2.61 6.78
C GLY A 179 2.50 1.86 6.28
N GLY A 180 2.67 1.20 5.13
CA GLY A 180 1.61 0.40 4.55
C GLY A 180 2.05 -0.35 3.31
N GLN A 181 1.18 -1.27 2.90
CA GLN A 181 1.35 -2.14 1.74
C GLN A 181 0.40 -1.72 0.61
N SER A 182 0.86 -1.61 -0.62
CA SER A 182 -0.01 -1.39 -1.78
C SER A 182 -0.87 -0.12 -1.61
N ALA A 183 -2.19 -0.25 -1.63
CA ALA A 183 -3.11 0.84 -1.30
C ALA A 183 -2.79 1.49 0.06
N GLY A 184 -2.45 0.68 1.07
CA GLY A 184 -2.02 1.19 2.38
C GLY A 184 -0.71 1.97 2.33
N GLY A 185 0.20 1.65 1.40
CA GLY A 185 1.39 2.46 1.12
C GLY A 185 1.04 3.83 0.55
N GLY A 186 0.10 3.87 -0.39
CA GLY A 186 -0.45 5.13 -0.93
C GLY A 186 -1.15 5.96 0.14
N LEU A 187 -2.01 5.31 0.95
CA LEU A 187 -2.69 5.96 2.07
C LEU A 187 -1.71 6.45 3.14
N SER A 188 -0.60 5.74 3.39
CA SER A 188 0.44 6.21 4.32
C SER A 188 1.11 7.49 3.83
N ALA A 189 1.44 7.57 2.54
CA ALA A 189 1.96 8.78 1.92
C ALA A 189 0.92 9.93 1.95
N GLY A 190 -0.33 9.63 1.58
CA GLY A 190 -1.44 10.60 1.62
C GLY A 190 -1.74 11.12 3.03
N THR A 191 -1.78 10.23 4.02
CA THR A 191 -1.97 10.58 5.44
C THR A 191 -0.82 11.46 5.96
N THR A 192 0.41 11.17 5.54
CA THR A 192 1.59 11.98 5.94
C THR A 192 1.54 13.37 5.31
N LEU A 193 1.15 13.48 4.03
CA LEU A 193 0.92 14.78 3.38
C LEU A 193 -0.19 15.57 4.09
N LEU A 194 -1.28 14.90 4.45
CA LEU A 194 -2.42 15.49 5.14
C LEU A 194 -2.01 15.99 6.55
N ALA A 195 -1.23 15.19 7.28
CA ALA A 195 -0.69 15.58 8.59
C ALA A 195 0.22 16.81 8.49
N ARG A 196 1.12 16.84 7.49
CA ARG A 196 1.98 18.00 7.22
C ARG A 196 1.16 19.28 6.97
N ASP A 197 0.21 19.19 6.06
CA ASP A 197 -0.54 20.35 5.57
C ASP A 197 -1.53 20.90 6.63
N ARG A 198 -1.96 20.03 7.55
CA ARG A 198 -2.82 20.40 8.70
C ARG A 198 -2.04 20.77 9.96
N GLY A 199 -0.72 20.58 9.98
CA GLY A 199 0.08 20.76 11.20
C GLY A 199 -0.28 19.72 12.28
N GLY A 200 -0.67 18.52 11.87
CA GLY A 200 -1.03 17.39 12.73
C GLY A 200 0.17 16.55 13.18
N PRO A 201 -0.06 15.34 13.70
CA PRO A 201 1.00 14.48 14.20
C PRO A 201 1.87 13.96 13.05
N MET A 202 3.09 14.48 12.94
CA MET A 202 4.04 14.06 11.92
C MET A 202 4.79 12.80 12.35
N PRO A 203 4.80 11.73 11.51
CA PRO A 203 5.64 10.57 11.74
C PRO A 203 7.13 10.92 11.64
N ALA A 204 7.98 10.18 12.35
CA ALA A 204 9.44 10.29 12.25
C ALA A 204 10.00 9.59 10.99
N ALA A 205 9.28 8.60 10.46
CA ALA A 205 9.69 7.83 9.29
C ALA A 205 8.46 7.30 8.52
N MET A 206 8.62 7.06 7.21
CA MET A 206 7.56 6.58 6.30
C MET A 206 8.03 5.33 5.56
N LEU A 207 7.27 4.22 5.70
CA LEU A 207 7.56 2.92 5.08
C LEU A 207 6.53 2.59 4.01
N LEU A 208 6.90 2.67 2.75
CA LEU A 208 6.03 2.45 1.60
C LEU A 208 6.39 1.14 0.88
N MET A 209 5.64 0.09 1.15
CA MET A 209 5.84 -1.23 0.55
C MET A 209 4.97 -1.34 -0.70
N TRP A 210 5.60 -1.36 -1.90
CA TRP A 210 4.93 -1.38 -3.22
C TRP A 210 3.69 -0.47 -3.28
N PRO A 211 3.86 0.84 -3.04
CA PRO A 211 2.76 1.75 -2.80
C PRO A 211 1.97 2.10 -4.07
N MET A 212 0.64 2.15 -3.95
CA MET A 212 -0.31 2.62 -4.96
C MET A 212 -0.42 4.15 -4.87
N LEU A 213 0.24 4.90 -5.78
CA LEU A 213 0.44 6.36 -5.65
C LEU A 213 -0.24 7.19 -6.74
N ASP A 214 -0.45 6.64 -7.95
CA ASP A 214 -0.84 7.38 -9.14
C ASP A 214 -2.12 6.85 -9.79
N ASP A 215 -3.21 7.58 -9.65
CA ASP A 215 -4.52 7.22 -10.20
C ASP A 215 -4.59 7.26 -11.72
N ARG A 216 -3.63 7.89 -12.40
CA ARG A 216 -3.62 7.99 -13.86
C ARG A 216 -3.36 6.66 -14.55
N ASN A 217 -2.65 5.73 -13.90
CA ASN A 217 -2.40 4.37 -14.39
C ASN A 217 -1.75 4.34 -15.79
N GLN A 218 -0.82 5.27 -16.07
CA GLN A 218 -0.27 5.52 -17.40
C GLN A 218 1.24 5.27 -17.50
N THR A 219 1.87 4.78 -16.45
CA THR A 219 3.31 4.47 -16.44
C THR A 219 3.62 3.30 -17.38
N VAL A 220 4.89 3.19 -17.81
CA VAL A 220 5.33 2.04 -18.60
C VAL A 220 5.12 0.73 -17.82
N SER A 221 5.42 0.71 -16.52
CA SER A 221 5.18 -0.48 -15.69
C SER A 221 3.69 -0.86 -15.64
N ALA A 222 2.78 0.11 -15.55
CA ALA A 222 1.35 -0.17 -15.60
C ALA A 222 0.91 -0.78 -16.95
N GLN A 223 1.50 -0.33 -18.05
CA GLN A 223 1.23 -0.89 -19.38
C GLN A 223 1.86 -2.27 -19.60
N GLN A 224 2.98 -2.56 -18.95
CA GLN A 224 3.68 -3.84 -19.04
C GLN A 224 2.98 -4.96 -18.25
N ILE A 225 2.32 -4.63 -17.15
CA ILE A 225 1.67 -5.58 -16.25
C ILE A 225 0.16 -5.50 -16.49
N ASP A 226 -0.29 -6.15 -17.55
CA ASP A 226 -1.68 -6.24 -17.99
C ASP A 226 -2.02 -7.70 -18.26
N GLY A 227 -2.95 -8.28 -17.52
CA GLY A 227 -3.30 -9.71 -17.56
C GLY A 227 -2.23 -10.66 -17.02
N VAL A 228 -1.20 -10.16 -16.32
CA VAL A 228 -0.08 -10.96 -15.79
C VAL A 228 0.30 -10.52 -14.39
N GLY A 229 0.94 -11.43 -13.64
CA GLY A 229 1.44 -11.15 -12.29
C GLY A 229 0.33 -11.13 -11.24
N ILE A 230 0.51 -10.27 -10.25
CA ILE A 230 -0.47 -9.98 -9.18
C ILE A 230 -0.82 -8.50 -9.28
N TRP A 231 -2.12 -8.17 -9.24
CA TRP A 231 -2.60 -6.78 -9.32
C TRP A 231 -2.12 -6.07 -10.58
N ASP A 232 -2.74 -6.41 -11.70
CA ASP A 232 -2.42 -5.86 -13.01
C ASP A 232 -2.99 -4.45 -13.25
N ARG A 233 -2.83 -3.93 -14.46
CA ARG A 233 -3.33 -2.62 -14.89
C ARG A 233 -4.84 -2.48 -14.71
N THR A 234 -5.61 -3.51 -15.09
CA THR A 234 -7.07 -3.54 -14.97
C THR A 234 -7.49 -3.53 -13.50
N SER A 235 -6.83 -4.31 -12.64
CA SER A 235 -7.05 -4.25 -11.19
C SER A 235 -6.81 -2.86 -10.62
N ASN A 236 -5.72 -2.21 -11.05
CA ASN A 236 -5.38 -0.86 -10.63
C ASN A 236 -6.41 0.18 -11.11
N GLU A 237 -6.91 0.03 -12.32
CA GLU A 237 -8.00 0.85 -12.86
C GLU A 237 -9.30 0.67 -12.06
N THR A 238 -9.66 -0.57 -11.75
CA THR A 238 -10.84 -0.91 -10.93
C THR A 238 -10.75 -0.29 -9.54
N GLY A 239 -9.61 -0.42 -8.85
CA GLY A 239 -9.41 0.16 -7.52
C GLY A 239 -9.50 1.68 -7.52
N TRP A 240 -8.79 2.35 -8.45
CA TRP A 240 -8.84 3.80 -8.56
C TRP A 240 -10.22 4.32 -8.98
N THR A 241 -10.92 3.62 -9.88
CA THR A 241 -12.27 4.01 -10.32
C THR A 241 -13.28 3.84 -9.17
N ALA A 242 -13.16 2.78 -8.38
CA ALA A 242 -13.99 2.60 -7.19
C ALA A 242 -13.79 3.73 -6.17
N LEU A 243 -12.54 4.19 -5.98
CA LEU A 243 -12.21 5.27 -5.04
C LEU A 243 -12.64 6.66 -5.54
N LEU A 244 -12.43 6.96 -6.82
CA LEU A 244 -12.49 8.32 -7.36
C LEU A 244 -13.69 8.57 -8.29
N GLY A 245 -14.33 7.51 -8.81
CA GLY A 245 -15.37 7.62 -9.82
C GLY A 245 -14.86 8.36 -11.07
N ASP A 246 -15.68 9.23 -11.63
CA ASP A 246 -15.38 10.02 -12.82
C ASP A 246 -14.25 11.05 -12.63
N ARG A 247 -13.81 11.29 -11.40
CA ARG A 247 -12.66 12.17 -11.13
C ARG A 247 -11.32 11.52 -11.47
N ARG A 248 -11.24 10.18 -11.57
CA ARG A 248 -10.00 9.47 -11.89
C ARG A 248 -9.34 10.04 -13.15
N GLY A 249 -8.05 10.33 -13.09
CA GLY A 249 -7.27 10.89 -14.20
C GLY A 249 -7.47 12.39 -14.44
N THR A 250 -8.47 13.04 -13.82
CA THR A 250 -8.73 14.49 -13.99
C THR A 250 -7.86 15.34 -13.07
N ALA A 251 -7.96 16.67 -13.19
CA ALA A 251 -7.26 17.60 -12.29
C ALA A 251 -7.86 17.68 -10.88
N ASP A 252 -9.07 17.14 -10.66
CA ASP A 252 -9.82 17.26 -9.40
C ASP A 252 -9.50 16.14 -8.40
N VAL A 253 -8.45 15.36 -8.64
CA VAL A 253 -7.99 14.32 -7.71
C VAL A 253 -7.07 14.93 -6.66
N SER A 254 -7.41 14.71 -5.39
CA SER A 254 -6.62 15.17 -4.25
C SER A 254 -5.23 14.53 -4.21
N ILE A 255 -4.23 15.31 -3.82
CA ILE A 255 -2.87 14.81 -3.54
C ILE A 255 -2.85 13.82 -2.35
N TYR A 256 -3.86 13.82 -1.50
CA TYR A 256 -3.97 12.90 -0.37
C TYR A 256 -4.53 11.54 -0.81
N ALA A 257 -5.39 11.51 -1.83
CA ALA A 257 -5.84 10.27 -2.46
C ALA A 257 -4.77 9.66 -3.37
N ALA A 258 -4.11 10.50 -4.19
CA ALA A 258 -3.08 10.09 -5.15
C ALA A 258 -1.77 10.90 -4.93
N PRO A 259 -0.88 10.44 -4.03
CA PRO A 259 0.32 11.19 -3.62
C PRO A 259 1.28 11.54 -4.76
N ALA A 260 1.29 10.77 -5.84
CA ALA A 260 2.06 11.11 -7.04
C ALA A 260 1.66 12.44 -7.70
N ARG A 261 0.50 13.01 -7.36
CA ARG A 261 0.04 14.32 -7.84
C ARG A 261 0.56 15.50 -7.04
N ALA A 262 1.08 15.28 -5.83
CA ALA A 262 1.62 16.37 -5.00
C ALA A 262 2.77 17.06 -5.72
N THR A 263 2.74 18.36 -5.87
CA THR A 263 3.80 19.16 -6.50
C THR A 263 4.92 19.51 -5.53
N ASP A 264 4.62 19.56 -4.24
CA ASP A 264 5.56 19.80 -3.15
C ASP A 264 5.62 18.59 -2.23
N LEU A 265 6.81 17.98 -2.14
CA LEU A 265 7.14 16.87 -1.23
C LEU A 265 8.13 17.30 -0.15
N SER A 266 8.35 18.61 0.04
CA SER A 266 9.17 19.11 1.13
C SER A 266 8.54 18.81 2.50
N GLY A 267 9.38 18.69 3.52
CA GLY A 267 8.94 18.44 4.90
C GLY A 267 8.39 17.03 5.16
N LEU A 268 8.46 16.12 4.19
CA LEU A 268 8.18 14.71 4.45
C LEU A 268 9.30 14.06 5.28
N PRO A 269 8.97 13.11 6.16
CA PRO A 269 9.98 12.38 6.92
C PRO A 269 10.81 11.47 6.01
N PRO A 270 11.97 10.97 6.50
CA PRO A 270 12.72 9.94 5.80
C PRO A 270 11.83 8.78 5.35
N ALA A 271 11.91 8.40 4.08
CA ALA A 271 11.08 7.37 3.47
C ALA A 271 11.87 6.16 3.05
N TYR A 272 11.33 4.96 3.27
CA TYR A 272 11.74 3.73 2.59
C TYR A 272 10.67 3.38 1.57
N ILE A 273 11.08 3.15 0.34
CA ILE A 273 10.18 2.81 -0.76
C ILE A 273 10.71 1.56 -1.44
N GLU A 274 9.88 0.55 -1.59
CA GLU A 274 10.27 -0.66 -2.32
C GLU A 274 9.17 -1.12 -3.28
N ALA A 275 9.58 -1.73 -4.39
CA ALA A 275 8.69 -2.34 -5.37
C ALA A 275 9.41 -3.48 -6.11
N GLY A 276 8.67 -4.35 -6.75
CA GLY A 276 9.21 -5.31 -7.70
C GLY A 276 9.51 -4.67 -9.05
N SER A 277 10.41 -5.25 -9.85
CA SER A 277 10.62 -4.76 -11.22
C SER A 277 9.52 -5.19 -12.18
N ALA A 278 8.78 -6.24 -11.87
CA ALA A 278 7.71 -6.80 -12.67
C ALA A 278 6.33 -6.60 -11.98
N GLU A 279 6.03 -5.34 -11.62
CA GLU A 279 4.75 -4.95 -11.03
C GLU A 279 4.29 -3.56 -11.54
N VAL A 280 3.01 -3.28 -11.37
CA VAL A 280 2.33 -2.05 -11.81
C VAL A 280 2.97 -0.79 -11.19
N PHE A 281 3.30 -0.83 -9.89
CA PHE A 281 3.69 0.36 -9.11
C PHE A 281 5.19 0.70 -9.17
N ARG A 282 5.99 -0.03 -9.95
CA ARG A 282 7.43 0.22 -10.09
C ARG A 282 7.77 1.67 -10.44
N ASP A 283 7.22 2.17 -11.54
CA ASP A 283 7.65 3.45 -12.10
C ASP A 283 7.15 4.63 -11.26
N GLU A 284 5.95 4.57 -10.70
CA GLU A 284 5.43 5.59 -9.79
C GLU A 284 6.21 5.63 -8.48
N SER A 285 6.66 4.49 -7.97
CA SER A 285 7.54 4.39 -6.80
C SER A 285 8.89 5.04 -7.04
N VAL A 286 9.51 4.78 -8.19
CA VAL A 286 10.78 5.41 -8.61
C VAL A 286 10.62 6.91 -8.76
N ALA A 287 9.55 7.36 -9.43
CA ALA A 287 9.26 8.77 -9.63
C ALA A 287 9.01 9.49 -8.30
N PHE A 288 8.29 8.88 -7.37
CA PHE A 288 7.99 9.46 -6.06
C PHE A 288 9.26 9.64 -5.21
N ALA A 289 10.13 8.62 -5.14
CA ALA A 289 11.44 8.70 -4.48
C ALA A 289 12.31 9.83 -5.08
N SER A 290 12.40 9.87 -6.41
CA SER A 290 13.16 10.91 -7.13
C SER A 290 12.68 12.32 -6.79
N ARG A 291 11.38 12.50 -6.62
CA ARG A 291 10.77 13.81 -6.29
C ARG A 291 10.95 14.16 -4.82
N ILE A 292 11.00 13.19 -3.90
CA ILE A 292 11.41 13.43 -2.49
C ILE A 292 12.83 13.99 -2.46
N TRP A 293 13.78 13.38 -3.18
CA TRP A 293 15.15 13.90 -3.26
C TRP A 293 15.21 15.29 -3.89
N ALA A 294 14.49 15.53 -4.96
CA ALA A 294 14.41 16.84 -5.61
C ALA A 294 13.86 17.94 -4.68
N ALA A 295 12.99 17.58 -3.73
CA ALA A 295 12.47 18.47 -2.69
C ALA A 295 13.41 18.60 -1.48
N GLY A 296 14.63 18.00 -1.52
CA GLY A 296 15.60 18.05 -0.42
C GLY A 296 15.32 17.04 0.70
N GLY A 297 14.37 16.13 0.53
CA GLY A 297 14.03 15.08 1.47
C GLY A 297 14.96 13.84 1.35
N SER A 298 14.76 12.87 2.24
CA SER A 298 15.50 11.62 2.29
C SER A 298 14.60 10.45 1.89
N ALA A 299 15.03 9.66 0.91
CA ALA A 299 14.38 8.41 0.53
C ALA A 299 15.43 7.31 0.30
N GLU A 300 15.11 6.08 0.74
CA GLU A 300 15.83 4.87 0.40
C GLU A 300 14.92 4.04 -0.51
N LEU A 301 15.37 3.80 -1.77
CA LEU A 301 14.56 3.15 -2.81
C LEU A 301 15.16 1.81 -3.18
N HIS A 302 14.33 0.76 -3.21
CA HIS A 302 14.70 -0.57 -3.69
C HIS A 302 13.73 -1.08 -4.76
N ILE A 303 14.26 -1.45 -5.92
CA ILE A 303 13.52 -2.14 -6.98
C ILE A 303 14.08 -3.56 -7.11
N TRP A 304 13.27 -4.54 -6.71
CA TRP A 304 13.67 -5.94 -6.63
C TRP A 304 13.49 -6.63 -7.98
N ALA A 305 14.60 -7.08 -8.57
CA ALA A 305 14.58 -7.72 -9.89
C ALA A 305 13.69 -8.96 -9.89
N GLY A 306 12.75 -9.03 -10.84
CA GLY A 306 11.82 -10.14 -10.99
C GLY A 306 10.68 -10.22 -9.97
N GLY A 307 10.64 -9.31 -8.99
CA GLY A 307 9.55 -9.25 -8.02
C GLY A 307 8.24 -8.82 -8.68
N PHE A 308 7.15 -9.54 -8.42
CA PHE A 308 5.79 -9.12 -8.69
C PHE A 308 5.17 -8.45 -7.46
N HIS A 309 3.98 -7.90 -7.58
CA HIS A 309 3.31 -7.19 -6.48
C HIS A 309 3.12 -8.06 -5.23
N GLY A 310 3.69 -7.64 -4.09
CA GLY A 310 3.59 -8.35 -2.82
C GLY A 310 4.37 -9.67 -2.72
N PHE A 311 5.35 -9.91 -3.60
CA PHE A 311 6.10 -11.17 -3.67
C PHE A 311 6.70 -11.62 -2.34
N GLN A 312 7.14 -10.67 -1.50
CA GLN A 312 7.74 -10.97 -0.19
C GLN A 312 6.77 -11.68 0.76
N THR A 313 5.48 -11.38 0.63
CA THR A 313 4.41 -11.98 1.44
C THR A 313 3.94 -13.30 0.86
N ILE A 314 3.87 -13.38 -0.47
CA ILE A 314 3.32 -14.53 -1.20
C ILE A 314 4.33 -15.68 -1.27
N VAL A 315 5.61 -15.37 -1.50
CA VAL A 315 6.70 -16.37 -1.57
C VAL A 315 7.84 -15.98 -0.61
N PRO A 316 7.61 -16.06 0.71
CA PRO A 316 8.57 -15.56 1.72
C PRO A 316 9.89 -16.36 1.74
N THR A 317 9.90 -17.56 1.18
CA THR A 317 11.08 -18.44 1.13
C THR A 317 12.03 -18.15 -0.02
N ALA A 318 11.59 -17.42 -1.06
CA ALA A 318 12.44 -17.06 -2.19
C ALA A 318 13.61 -16.17 -1.75
N ALA A 319 14.79 -16.38 -2.35
CA ALA A 319 16.00 -15.65 -1.99
C ALA A 319 15.85 -14.12 -2.15
N VAL A 320 15.13 -13.68 -3.19
CA VAL A 320 14.82 -12.26 -3.40
C VAL A 320 13.91 -11.71 -2.32
N SER A 321 12.90 -12.48 -1.86
CA SER A 321 11.98 -12.11 -0.79
C SER A 321 12.71 -11.94 0.54
N GLN A 322 13.57 -12.89 0.89
CA GLN A 322 14.37 -12.83 2.11
C GLN A 322 15.28 -11.60 2.15
N ARG A 323 15.94 -11.29 1.02
CA ARG A 323 16.80 -10.09 0.92
C ARG A 323 15.97 -8.81 1.06
N ALA A 324 14.80 -8.73 0.43
CA ALA A 324 13.92 -7.58 0.54
C ALA A 324 13.48 -7.35 2.00
N VAL A 325 13.03 -8.40 2.68
CA VAL A 325 12.65 -8.34 4.09
C VAL A 325 13.82 -7.91 4.98
N GLN A 326 15.01 -8.50 4.82
CA GLN A 326 16.20 -8.15 5.60
C GLN A 326 16.62 -6.69 5.43
N THR A 327 16.55 -6.18 4.20
CA THR A 327 16.89 -4.77 3.89
C THR A 327 15.92 -3.82 4.55
N ARG A 328 14.61 -4.08 4.40
CA ARG A 328 13.54 -3.30 5.04
C ARG A 328 13.68 -3.31 6.57
N GLU A 329 13.90 -4.47 7.18
CA GLU A 329 14.09 -4.59 8.64
C GLU A 329 15.35 -3.85 9.13
N SER A 330 16.42 -3.84 8.34
CA SER A 330 17.62 -3.06 8.66
C SER A 330 17.30 -1.57 8.68
N TRP A 331 16.50 -1.08 7.73
CA TRP A 331 16.08 0.31 7.71
C TRP A 331 15.14 0.64 8.89
N ILE A 332 14.12 -0.19 9.15
CA ILE A 332 13.19 -0.01 10.28
C ILE A 332 13.98 0.10 11.59
N ARG A 333 14.95 -0.78 11.81
CA ARG A 333 15.78 -0.76 13.02
C ARG A 333 16.52 0.56 13.19
N ARG A 334 17.08 1.13 12.12
CA ARG A 334 17.74 2.46 12.16
C ARG A 334 16.76 3.57 12.52
N MET A 335 15.55 3.55 11.96
CA MET A 335 14.55 4.59 12.21
C MET A 335 13.92 4.51 13.60
N LEU A 336 13.81 3.31 14.17
CA LEU A 336 13.24 3.11 15.51
C LEU A 336 14.29 3.18 16.63
N ALA A 337 15.59 3.20 16.34
CA ALA A 337 16.65 3.24 17.34
C ALA A 337 16.94 4.66 17.88
N GLU A 338 16.56 5.68 17.13
CA GLU A 338 16.72 7.09 17.46
C GLU A 338 15.45 7.66 18.14
#